data_ea873fd76f29378d9132e13b2be05634
#
_entry.id   ea873fd76f29378d9132e13b2be05634
#
_cell.length_a   1.000
_cell.length_b   1.000
_cell.length_c   1.000
_cell.angle_alpha   90.00
_cell.angle_beta   90.00
_cell.angle_gamma   90.00
#
_symmetry.space_group_name_H-M   'P 1'
#
loop_
_entity.id
_entity.type
_entity.pdbx_description
1 polymer ?
#
loop_
_entity_poly.entity_id
_entity_poly.type
_entity_poly.pdbx_seq_one_letter_code
_entity_poly.pdbx_strand_id
1 'polypeptide(L)'
;MADKKITALTDLSTGVSGADLLHVVDDPTGTPINKKVSVTNFVNNLPSFIGFSNSVQDISSATTTAISITTALTLLETTGTNAATSLADGTVVGQIKIIVHDTAGGTSEMTPADPMGYIDVDFASLGDSFTCIWSGTAWAALANTALAADDGIIEITATD
;
A
#
# COMPACT_ATOMS: atom_id res chain seq x y z
N MET A 1 5.94 29.84 32.05
CA MET A 1 6.86 29.52 30.94
C MET A 1 6.73 30.68 29.95
N ALA A 2 7.82 31.36 29.58
CA ALA A 2 7.71 32.47 28.64
C ALA A 2 7.45 31.96 27.24
N ASP A 3 6.51 32.57 26.51
CA ASP A 3 6.23 32.25 25.11
C ASP A 3 7.47 32.50 24.26
N LYS A 4 7.96 31.46 23.61
CA LYS A 4 9.05 31.58 22.63
C LYS A 4 8.49 31.66 21.23
N LYS A 5 9.01 32.55 20.42
CA LYS A 5 8.74 32.55 18.97
C LYS A 5 9.24 31.24 18.39
N ILE A 6 8.56 30.70 17.38
CA ILE A 6 8.94 29.44 16.70
C ILE A 6 10.41 29.47 16.25
N THR A 7 10.88 30.63 15.76
CA THR A 7 12.28 30.84 15.34
C THR A 7 13.30 30.81 16.47
N ALA A 8 12.86 30.86 17.73
CA ALA A 8 13.71 30.78 18.91
C ALA A 8 13.66 29.43 19.62
N LEU A 9 12.98 28.45 19.04
CA LEU A 9 13.00 27.04 19.48
C LEU A 9 14.29 26.39 19.01
N THR A 10 14.75 25.42 19.79
CA THR A 10 15.88 24.59 19.39
C THR A 10 15.43 23.69 18.25
N ASP A 11 16.22 23.60 17.19
CA ASP A 11 15.96 22.71 16.08
C ASP A 11 16.00 21.23 16.55
N LEU A 12 14.94 20.46 16.24
CA LEU A 12 14.87 19.05 16.55
C LEU A 12 15.74 18.21 15.60
N SER A 13 16.12 18.77 14.43
CA SER A 13 16.96 18.12 13.42
C SER A 13 16.44 16.72 13.05
N THR A 14 17.29 15.69 13.21
CA THR A 14 16.95 14.28 12.88
C THR A 14 16.31 13.54 14.05
N GLY A 15 16.10 14.17 15.18
CA GLY A 15 15.55 13.56 16.40
C GLY A 15 14.02 13.42 16.40
N VAL A 16 13.35 13.56 15.26
CA VAL A 16 11.88 13.43 15.17
C VAL A 16 11.43 12.04 15.58
N SER A 17 10.55 11.98 16.57
CA SER A 17 9.93 10.75 17.08
C SER A 17 8.46 10.68 16.68
N GLY A 18 7.94 9.49 16.51
CA GLY A 18 6.50 9.28 16.27
C GLY A 18 5.60 9.79 17.40
N ALA A 19 6.13 9.95 18.63
CA ALA A 19 5.42 10.50 19.77
C ALA A 19 5.42 12.04 19.82
N ASP A 20 6.25 12.70 19.01
CA ASP A 20 6.28 14.15 18.93
C ASP A 20 4.95 14.72 18.47
N LEU A 21 4.64 15.94 18.89
CA LEU A 21 3.32 16.53 18.68
C LEU A 21 3.40 17.73 17.74
N LEU A 22 2.52 17.70 16.73
CA LEU A 22 2.25 18.84 15.86
C LEU A 22 0.99 19.56 16.34
N HIS A 23 1.04 20.90 16.33
CA HIS A 23 -0.14 21.73 16.59
C HIS A 23 -0.95 21.85 15.30
N VAL A 24 -2.26 21.63 15.39
CA VAL A 24 -3.18 21.75 14.27
C VAL A 24 -4.41 22.57 14.68
N VAL A 25 -4.98 23.30 13.72
CA VAL A 25 -6.28 23.94 13.88
C VAL A 25 -7.32 23.03 13.23
N ASP A 26 -8.22 22.49 14.04
CA ASP A 26 -9.32 21.68 13.57
C ASP A 26 -10.50 22.59 13.19
N ASP A 27 -11.24 22.23 12.14
CA ASP A 27 -12.37 23.01 11.60
C ASP A 27 -12.05 24.50 11.35
N PRO A 28 -11.04 24.83 10.51
CA PRO A 28 -10.58 26.22 10.34
C PRO A 28 -11.63 27.12 9.69
N THR A 29 -12.65 26.57 9.02
CA THR A 29 -13.72 27.31 8.34
C THR A 29 -15.02 27.38 9.13
N GLY A 30 -15.15 26.57 10.17
CA GLY A 30 -16.33 26.54 11.07
C GLY A 30 -16.03 27.18 12.42
N THR A 31 -15.94 26.37 13.47
CA THR A 31 -15.52 26.81 14.82
C THR A 31 -14.10 26.32 15.10
N PRO A 32 -13.07 27.13 14.86
CA PRO A 32 -11.69 26.70 14.98
C PRO A 32 -11.33 26.24 16.40
N ILE A 33 -10.77 25.05 16.52
CA ILE A 33 -10.31 24.49 17.79
C ILE A 33 -8.84 24.10 17.65
N ASN A 34 -8.02 24.53 18.61
CA ASN A 34 -6.62 24.13 18.67
C ASN A 34 -6.51 22.69 19.19
N LYS A 35 -5.91 21.83 18.40
CA LYS A 35 -5.67 20.42 18.72
C LYS A 35 -4.20 20.08 18.51
N LYS A 36 -3.83 18.88 18.92
CA LYS A 36 -2.53 18.29 18.68
C LYS A 36 -2.70 16.96 17.95
N VAL A 37 -1.77 16.62 17.08
CA VAL A 37 -1.65 15.31 16.45
C VAL A 37 -0.21 14.82 16.64
N SER A 38 -0.03 13.53 16.95
CA SER A 38 1.32 12.95 16.95
C SER A 38 1.85 12.79 15.52
N VAL A 39 3.16 12.81 15.38
CA VAL A 39 3.82 12.56 14.09
C VAL A 39 3.39 11.20 13.53
N THR A 40 3.33 10.15 14.37
CA THR A 40 2.82 8.84 13.96
C THR A 40 1.41 8.94 13.37
N ASN A 41 0.48 9.59 14.08
CA ASN A 41 -0.90 9.69 13.59
C ASN A 41 -1.00 10.54 12.33
N PHE A 42 -0.20 11.58 12.21
CA PHE A 42 -0.14 12.40 10.99
C PHE A 42 0.32 11.57 9.79
N VAL A 43 1.43 10.86 9.94
CA VAL A 43 2.00 10.03 8.86
C VAL A 43 1.08 8.86 8.50
N ASN A 44 0.47 8.19 9.49
CA ASN A 44 -0.43 7.06 9.26
C ASN A 44 -1.75 7.44 8.58
N ASN A 45 -2.13 8.72 8.62
CA ASN A 45 -3.31 9.23 7.92
C ASN A 45 -2.99 9.83 6.53
N LEU A 46 -1.72 9.79 6.11
CA LEU A 46 -1.39 10.11 4.73
C LEU A 46 -1.89 8.98 3.81
N PRO A 47 -2.29 9.32 2.57
CA PRO A 47 -2.73 8.29 1.61
C PRO A 47 -1.66 7.20 1.43
N SER A 48 -2.10 5.94 1.40
CA SER A 48 -1.20 4.76 1.34
C SER A 48 -0.32 4.71 0.08
N PHE A 49 -0.71 5.43 -0.98
CA PHE A 49 0.08 5.49 -2.21
C PHE A 49 1.44 6.20 -2.04
N ILE A 50 1.64 6.96 -0.94
CA ILE A 50 2.92 7.62 -0.67
C ILE A 50 3.93 6.66 -0.02
N GLY A 51 3.48 5.46 0.40
CA GLY A 51 4.37 4.45 0.99
C GLY A 51 4.85 4.76 2.41
N PHE A 52 4.24 5.73 3.09
CA PHE A 52 4.60 6.09 4.47
C PHE A 52 3.88 5.27 5.54
N SER A 53 2.99 4.38 5.17
CA SER A 53 2.40 3.45 6.13
C SER A 53 3.45 2.42 6.53
N ASN A 54 3.70 2.32 7.82
CA ASN A 54 4.58 1.29 8.38
C ASN A 54 3.86 -0.04 8.64
N SER A 55 2.59 -0.14 8.27
CA SER A 55 1.84 -1.38 8.36
C SER A 55 1.94 -2.15 7.05
N VAL A 56 2.44 -3.38 7.16
CA VAL A 56 2.41 -4.39 6.10
C VAL A 56 1.23 -5.30 6.39
N GLN A 57 0.53 -5.72 5.35
CA GLN A 57 -0.44 -6.81 5.50
C GLN A 57 0.27 -8.12 5.21
N ASP A 58 0.26 -9.04 6.17
CA ASP A 58 0.63 -10.42 5.96
C ASP A 58 -0.63 -11.25 5.77
N ILE A 59 -0.70 -11.94 4.62
CA ILE A 59 -1.75 -12.92 4.35
C ILE A 59 -1.09 -14.29 4.46
N SER A 60 -1.16 -14.88 5.65
CA SER A 60 -0.67 -16.22 5.92
C SER A 60 -1.80 -17.24 5.79
N SER A 61 -1.53 -18.30 5.02
CA SER A 61 -2.32 -19.51 4.90
C SER A 61 -3.42 -19.60 3.81
N ALA A 62 -3.96 -20.80 3.73
CA ALA A 62 -4.90 -21.35 2.76
C ALA A 62 -6.32 -20.73 2.74
N THR A 63 -6.56 -19.63 3.41
CA THR A 63 -7.87 -18.96 3.42
C THR A 63 -7.90 -17.77 2.49
N THR A 64 -8.96 -17.66 1.70
CA THR A 64 -9.23 -16.49 0.87
C THR A 64 -9.34 -15.24 1.76
N THR A 65 -8.35 -14.39 1.68
CA THR A 65 -8.30 -13.13 2.44
C THR A 65 -8.17 -11.97 1.47
N ALA A 66 -9.01 -10.96 1.62
CA ALA A 66 -8.95 -9.76 0.79
C ALA A 66 -7.65 -9.00 1.03
N ILE A 67 -7.02 -8.54 -0.05
CA ILE A 67 -5.88 -7.65 0.01
C ILE A 67 -6.36 -6.27 0.46
N SER A 68 -5.72 -5.74 1.51
CA SER A 68 -6.06 -4.44 2.07
C SER A 68 -5.66 -3.32 1.12
N ILE A 69 -6.57 -2.40 0.87
CA ILE A 69 -6.27 -1.16 0.14
C ILE A 69 -5.69 -0.06 1.04
N THR A 70 -5.66 -0.26 2.36
CA THR A 70 -5.14 0.73 3.32
C THR A 70 -3.66 0.57 3.62
N THR A 71 -3.04 -0.53 3.16
CA THR A 71 -1.59 -0.77 3.26
C THR A 71 -0.96 -0.71 1.88
N ALA A 72 0.23 -0.13 1.76
CA ALA A 72 0.95 -0.06 0.49
C ALA A 72 1.51 -1.43 0.09
N LEU A 73 1.95 -2.24 1.06
CA LEU A 73 2.56 -3.55 0.85
C LEU A 73 1.70 -4.66 1.43
N THR A 74 1.54 -5.74 0.66
CA THR A 74 1.01 -7.02 1.14
C THR A 74 2.02 -8.12 0.83
N LEU A 75 2.31 -8.93 1.84
CA LEU A 75 3.04 -10.18 1.71
C LEU A 75 2.07 -11.35 1.64
N LEU A 76 2.25 -12.21 0.65
CA LEU A 76 1.47 -13.44 0.49
C LEU A 76 2.31 -14.61 0.93
N GLU A 77 1.82 -15.34 1.92
CA GLU A 77 2.42 -16.60 2.38
C GLU A 77 1.50 -17.74 1.98
N THR A 78 1.94 -18.63 1.10
CA THR A 78 1.17 -19.81 0.72
C THR A 78 1.78 -21.05 1.35
N THR A 79 0.97 -21.82 2.05
CA THR A 79 1.38 -23.07 2.73
C THR A 79 0.73 -24.30 2.09
N GLY A 80 0.87 -24.42 0.76
CA GLY A 80 0.50 -25.65 0.03
C GLY A 80 -0.86 -25.65 -0.65
N THR A 81 -1.69 -24.64 -0.51
CA THR A 81 -2.96 -24.52 -1.25
C THR A 81 -3.12 -23.12 -1.79
N ASN A 82 -3.65 -23.01 -3.00
CA ASN A 82 -3.93 -21.72 -3.64
C ASN A 82 -4.89 -20.90 -2.77
N ALA A 83 -4.42 -19.78 -2.31
CA ALA A 83 -5.28 -18.77 -1.71
C ALA A 83 -5.66 -17.76 -2.79
N ALA A 84 -6.89 -17.86 -3.30
CA ALA A 84 -7.44 -16.80 -4.13
C ALA A 84 -7.67 -15.56 -3.27
N THR A 85 -7.10 -14.44 -3.64
CA THR A 85 -7.25 -13.17 -2.95
C THR A 85 -7.99 -12.19 -3.85
N SER A 86 -8.66 -11.20 -3.25
CA SER A 86 -9.31 -10.13 -3.98
C SER A 86 -8.66 -8.80 -3.64
N LEU A 87 -8.64 -7.88 -4.59
CA LEU A 87 -8.23 -6.49 -4.39
C LEU A 87 -9.42 -5.59 -4.74
N ALA A 88 -9.96 -4.89 -3.74
CA ALA A 88 -11.04 -3.92 -3.95
C ALA A 88 -10.53 -2.67 -4.68
N ASP A 89 -11.46 -1.85 -5.17
CA ASP A 89 -11.15 -0.57 -5.80
C ASP A 89 -10.33 0.34 -4.89
N GLY A 90 -9.44 1.10 -5.50
CA GLY A 90 -8.70 2.13 -4.80
C GLY A 90 -9.59 3.30 -4.41
N THR A 91 -9.21 4.00 -3.36
CA THR A 91 -9.96 5.14 -2.84
C THR A 91 -9.46 6.50 -3.31
N VAL A 92 -8.21 6.55 -3.80
CA VAL A 92 -7.56 7.79 -4.23
C VAL A 92 -6.81 7.55 -5.53
N VAL A 93 -7.00 8.41 -6.52
CA VAL A 93 -6.24 8.37 -7.78
C VAL A 93 -4.75 8.45 -7.49
N GLY A 94 -3.98 7.56 -8.10
CA GLY A 94 -2.54 7.46 -7.85
C GLY A 94 -2.17 6.56 -6.67
N GLN A 95 -3.13 5.91 -6.01
CA GLN A 95 -2.86 4.93 -4.96
C GLN A 95 -2.05 3.76 -5.52
N ILE A 96 -0.91 3.46 -4.91
CA ILE A 96 -0.03 2.35 -5.29
C ILE A 96 -0.27 1.17 -4.37
N LYS A 97 -0.30 -0.02 -4.97
CA LYS A 97 -0.32 -1.29 -4.24
C LYS A 97 0.82 -2.18 -4.72
N ILE A 98 1.56 -2.72 -3.77
CA ILE A 98 2.65 -3.67 -3.98
C ILE A 98 2.27 -4.97 -3.30
N ILE A 99 2.38 -6.08 -4.02
CA ILE A 99 2.08 -7.42 -3.53
C ILE A 99 3.29 -8.29 -3.83
N VAL A 100 3.75 -9.04 -2.85
CA VAL A 100 4.92 -9.90 -2.96
C VAL A 100 4.59 -11.28 -2.41
N HIS A 101 4.96 -12.31 -3.13
CA HIS A 101 4.88 -13.70 -2.69
C HIS A 101 6.09 -14.01 -1.83
N ASP A 102 5.92 -13.91 -0.51
CA ASP A 102 7.02 -13.99 0.47
C ASP A 102 7.34 -15.44 0.86
N THR A 103 6.35 -16.32 0.90
CA THR A 103 6.54 -17.74 1.20
C THR A 103 5.73 -18.60 0.24
N ALA A 104 6.41 -19.33 -0.63
CA ALA A 104 5.79 -20.14 -1.67
C ALA A 104 5.73 -21.62 -1.27
N GLY A 105 4.63 -22.04 -0.66
CA GLY A 105 4.26 -23.45 -0.48
C GLY A 105 3.24 -23.92 -1.51
N GLY A 106 2.78 -23.06 -2.42
CA GLY A 106 1.83 -23.27 -3.49
C GLY A 106 1.70 -22.01 -4.32
N THR A 107 0.67 -21.88 -5.14
CA THR A 107 0.35 -20.69 -5.93
C THR A 107 -0.72 -19.87 -5.24
N SER A 108 -0.71 -18.57 -5.42
CA SER A 108 -1.77 -17.65 -5.00
C SER A 108 -2.26 -16.87 -6.21
N GLU A 109 -3.56 -16.67 -6.30
CA GLU A 109 -4.20 -15.87 -7.34
C GLU A 109 -4.80 -14.61 -6.73
N MET A 110 -4.63 -13.48 -7.39
CA MET A 110 -5.31 -12.23 -7.01
C MET A 110 -6.21 -11.77 -8.15
N THR A 111 -7.49 -11.56 -7.84
CA THR A 111 -8.48 -11.00 -8.77
C THR A 111 -8.87 -9.59 -8.30
N PRO A 112 -8.42 -8.52 -8.96
CA PRO A 112 -8.89 -7.17 -8.67
C PRO A 112 -10.35 -6.98 -9.07
N ALA A 113 -11.05 -6.07 -8.41
CA ALA A 113 -12.43 -5.74 -8.75
C ALA A 113 -12.53 -5.12 -10.14
N ASP A 114 -11.66 -4.14 -10.43
CA ASP A 114 -11.59 -3.47 -11.73
C ASP A 114 -10.14 -3.46 -12.27
N PRO A 115 -9.68 -4.53 -12.94
CA PRO A 115 -8.36 -4.59 -13.56
C PRO A 115 -8.32 -3.85 -14.89
N MET A 116 -7.19 -3.21 -15.23
CA MET A 116 -6.98 -2.53 -16.51
C MET A 116 -6.05 -3.33 -17.41
N GLY A 117 -6.63 -4.06 -18.38
CA GLY A 117 -5.88 -4.79 -19.39
C GLY A 117 -5.37 -6.18 -18.96
N TYR A 118 -5.83 -6.70 -17.84
CA TYR A 118 -5.60 -8.06 -17.34
C TYR A 118 -6.84 -8.52 -16.57
N ILE A 119 -6.92 -9.77 -16.15
CA ILE A 119 -8.05 -10.32 -15.40
C ILE A 119 -7.65 -10.62 -13.96
N ASP A 120 -6.58 -11.36 -13.80
CA ASP A 120 -6.03 -11.80 -12.53
C ASP A 120 -4.50 -11.78 -12.56
N VAL A 121 -3.88 -12.10 -11.44
CA VAL A 121 -2.43 -12.18 -11.27
C VAL A 121 -2.11 -13.42 -10.46
N ASP A 122 -1.35 -14.34 -11.04
CA ASP A 122 -0.88 -15.55 -10.41
C ASP A 122 0.51 -15.36 -9.80
N PHE A 123 0.65 -15.72 -8.54
CA PHE A 123 1.92 -15.77 -7.81
C PHE A 123 2.32 -17.23 -7.63
N ALA A 124 3.24 -17.71 -8.46
CA ALA A 124 3.62 -19.13 -8.52
C ALA A 124 4.92 -19.43 -7.78
N SER A 125 5.80 -18.45 -7.65
CA SER A 125 7.15 -18.62 -7.11
C SER A 125 7.46 -17.62 -6.01
N LEU A 126 8.39 -17.99 -5.13
CA LEU A 126 8.93 -17.08 -4.13
C LEU A 126 9.55 -15.85 -4.80
N GLY A 127 9.17 -14.67 -4.34
CA GLY A 127 9.62 -13.39 -4.89
C GLY A 127 8.80 -12.87 -6.05
N ASP A 128 7.80 -13.61 -6.53
CA ASP A 128 6.84 -13.06 -7.49
C ASP A 128 6.21 -11.81 -6.90
N SER A 129 6.09 -10.77 -7.71
CA SER A 129 5.58 -9.48 -7.24
C SER A 129 4.73 -8.80 -8.29
N PHE A 130 3.76 -8.05 -7.83
CA PHE A 130 2.90 -7.22 -8.65
C PHE A 130 2.80 -5.82 -8.05
N THR A 131 3.00 -4.81 -8.89
CA THR A 131 2.81 -3.41 -8.50
C THR A 131 1.80 -2.77 -9.42
N CYS A 132 0.77 -2.18 -8.86
CA CYS A 132 -0.26 -1.49 -9.62
C CYS A 132 -0.58 -0.12 -9.04
N ILE A 133 -1.24 0.71 -9.87
CA ILE A 133 -1.70 2.05 -9.52
C ILE A 133 -3.19 2.19 -9.83
N TRP A 134 -3.93 2.80 -8.93
CA TRP A 134 -5.34 3.12 -9.13
C TRP A 134 -5.51 4.36 -10.01
N SER A 135 -6.18 4.20 -11.14
CA SER A 135 -6.44 5.30 -12.09
C SER A 135 -7.63 6.20 -11.68
N GLY A 136 -8.41 5.78 -10.71
CA GLY A 136 -9.71 6.35 -10.34
C GLY A 136 -10.89 5.50 -10.80
N THR A 137 -10.65 4.54 -11.68
CA THR A 137 -11.67 3.62 -12.22
C THR A 137 -11.19 2.18 -12.33
N ALA A 138 -9.88 1.95 -12.39
CA ALA A 138 -9.30 0.62 -12.53
C ALA A 138 -7.85 0.56 -12.03
N TRP A 139 -7.38 -0.62 -11.68
CA TRP A 139 -6.00 -0.91 -11.33
C TRP A 139 -5.17 -1.15 -12.57
N ALA A 140 -4.24 -0.26 -12.87
CA ALA A 140 -3.28 -0.41 -13.96
C ALA A 140 -1.98 -1.05 -13.45
N ALA A 141 -1.49 -2.08 -14.14
CA ALA A 141 -0.21 -2.71 -13.82
C ALA A 141 0.96 -1.75 -14.12
N LEU A 142 1.88 -1.59 -13.16
CA LEU A 142 3.13 -0.85 -13.33
C LEU A 142 4.32 -1.81 -13.50
N ALA A 143 4.35 -2.89 -12.75
CA ALA A 143 5.37 -3.91 -12.82
C ALA A 143 4.77 -5.26 -12.40
N ASN A 144 5.21 -6.32 -13.05
CA ASN A 144 4.78 -7.67 -12.76
C ASN A 144 5.94 -8.63 -12.98
N THR A 145 6.31 -9.40 -11.95
CA THR A 145 7.20 -10.55 -12.05
C THR A 145 6.45 -11.85 -11.78
N ALA A 146 5.20 -11.77 -11.28
CA ALA A 146 4.29 -12.89 -11.20
C ALA A 146 3.92 -13.28 -12.63
N LEU A 147 4.15 -14.54 -12.97
CA LEU A 147 3.79 -15.06 -14.29
C LEU A 147 2.26 -15.15 -14.36
N ALA A 148 1.63 -14.23 -15.06
CA ALA A 148 0.24 -14.41 -15.43
C ALA A 148 0.13 -15.63 -16.34
N ALA A 149 -0.69 -16.59 -15.94
CA ALA A 149 -1.08 -17.67 -16.83
C ALA A 149 -1.88 -17.06 -17.98
N ASP A 150 -1.26 -16.95 -19.14
CA ASP A 150 -1.81 -16.90 -20.50
C ASP A 150 -2.87 -15.82 -20.86
N ASP A 151 -3.06 -14.77 -20.06
CA ASP A 151 -4.06 -13.72 -20.33
C ASP A 151 -3.44 -12.32 -20.61
N GLY A 152 -2.70 -12.22 -21.71
CA GLY A 152 -2.54 -10.93 -22.42
C GLY A 152 -1.58 -9.91 -21.83
N ILE A 153 -0.76 -10.25 -20.86
CA ILE A 153 0.37 -9.39 -20.49
C ILE A 153 1.47 -9.59 -21.53
N ILE A 154 1.81 -8.51 -22.20
CA ILE A 154 2.83 -8.47 -23.25
C ILE A 154 4.14 -9.03 -22.69
N GLU A 155 4.47 -10.26 -23.08
CA GLU A 155 5.81 -10.78 -22.93
C GLU A 155 6.74 -9.91 -23.79
N ILE A 156 7.56 -9.10 -23.15
CA ILE A 156 8.63 -8.39 -23.87
C ILE A 156 9.72 -9.43 -24.10
N THR A 157 9.58 -10.22 -25.15
CA THR A 157 10.65 -11.05 -25.68
C THR A 157 11.66 -10.10 -26.30
N ALA A 158 12.81 -9.94 -25.66
CA ALA A 158 13.96 -9.34 -26.34
C ALA A 158 14.37 -10.35 -27.45
N THR A 159 14.09 -9.99 -28.68
CA THR A 159 14.69 -10.64 -29.84
C THR A 159 16.04 -10.03 -30.04
N ASP A 160 17.11 -10.83 -29.87
CA ASP A 160 18.49 -10.51 -30.26
C ASP A 160 18.57 -10.24 -31.78
#